data_053d1c8fd1b8645a491de0c2417f74c9
#
_entry.id   053d1c8fd1b8645a491de0c2417f74c9
#
_cell.length_a   1.000
_cell.length_b   1.000
_cell.length_c   1.000
_cell.angle_alpha   90.00
_cell.angle_beta   90.00
_cell.angle_gamma   90.00
#
_symmetry.space_group_name_H-M   'P 1'
#
loop_
_entity.id
_entity.type
_entity.pdbx_description
1 polymer ?
#
loop_
_entity_poly.entity_id
_entity_poly.type
_entity_poly.pdbx_seq_one_letter_code
_entity_poly.pdbx_strand_id
1 'polypeptide(L)'
;MHKSIINNISAAVAALALTSTALAQTGLEKRAAIEAEFGVKDAVVRYDTRTDMMKELYRTGAEYYMYPFDNPEMTPAPKGYKPFYISYLGRHGARFAISDDIYEKVRAILVNAHEAGKLSGKGEDLYRRYEAFYPHVAFRGGDLTIKGQEQLHKIANIMYHDFPEVFKGKTEATVLSTPVPRVLLTMHSFIDEIRVLDRDFSYSVDAGRTFLPVLEPNGSKNPFYEKVPRTKAVAETATAMQAELADPEGFCSRFFNDIDFVESSYGMWKFESDMRSIIMDIQCIGDDAATDKFDDIFTPEELFNLWELRNFNGYTIWGFSPIADNRSVTNNAAVLKDIMVNADRNIASGKVQLDLRFTHDTAVLPTASFMRINNFGAVISDPYEVKNYWRSDHIPMASNIQFIFYRSRKSPEILIKVLYNGHEASLPL
;
A
#
# COMPACT_ATOMS: atom_id res chain seq x y z
N MET A 1 35.03 -15.24 -13.79
CA MET A 1 34.45 -13.90 -14.06
C MET A 1 33.04 -13.68 -13.48
N HIS A 2 32.50 -14.61 -12.67
CA HIS A 2 31.15 -14.49 -12.01
C HIS A 2 31.18 -13.84 -10.61
N LYS A 3 32.36 -13.54 -10.05
CA LYS A 3 32.46 -13.03 -8.67
C LYS A 3 32.19 -11.53 -8.49
N SER A 4 32.20 -10.72 -9.58
CA SER A 4 32.13 -9.26 -9.46
C SER A 4 30.69 -8.72 -9.39
N ILE A 5 29.72 -9.35 -10.02
CA ILE A 5 28.32 -8.91 -10.02
C ILE A 5 27.67 -9.20 -8.66
N ILE A 6 27.98 -10.36 -8.08
CA ILE A 6 27.52 -10.77 -6.76
C ILE A 6 28.05 -9.81 -5.66
N ASN A 7 29.26 -9.25 -5.83
CA ASN A 7 29.86 -8.40 -4.79
C ASN A 7 29.20 -7.02 -4.66
N ASN A 8 28.68 -6.42 -5.72
CA ASN A 8 28.10 -5.07 -5.65
C ASN A 8 26.63 -5.07 -5.21
N ILE A 9 25.84 -6.06 -5.64
CA ILE A 9 24.47 -6.26 -5.13
C ILE A 9 24.53 -6.86 -3.71
N SER A 10 25.45 -7.79 -3.46
CA SER A 10 25.69 -8.37 -2.13
C SER A 10 26.22 -7.37 -1.10
N ALA A 11 26.98 -6.35 -1.49
CA ALA A 11 27.44 -5.32 -0.55
C ALA A 11 26.32 -4.41 -0.07
N ALA A 12 25.42 -3.97 -0.97
CA ALA A 12 24.26 -3.17 -0.58
C ALA A 12 23.26 -3.99 0.27
N VAL A 13 23.11 -5.29 0.00
CA VAL A 13 22.21 -6.19 0.73
C VAL A 13 22.88 -6.81 1.94
N ALA A 14 24.17 -7.10 1.93
CA ALA A 14 24.90 -7.53 3.13
C ALA A 14 24.95 -6.41 4.20
N ALA A 15 25.03 -5.16 3.80
CA ALA A 15 24.79 -4.03 4.71
C ALA A 15 23.36 -4.01 5.27
N LEU A 16 22.37 -4.52 4.52
CA LEU A 16 20.97 -4.63 4.93
C LEU A 16 20.63 -5.94 5.67
N ALA A 17 21.30 -7.06 5.36
CA ALA A 17 20.94 -8.41 5.84
C ALA A 17 21.61 -8.86 7.15
N LEU A 18 22.63 -8.17 7.64
CA LEU A 18 23.43 -8.61 8.80
C LEU A 18 22.82 -8.34 10.19
N THR A 19 21.56 -7.97 10.29
CA THR A 19 21.07 -7.37 11.53
C THR A 19 19.67 -7.75 12.01
N SER A 20 19.28 -8.99 12.01
CA SER A 20 17.90 -9.36 12.44
C SER A 20 17.69 -9.58 13.95
N THR A 21 18.71 -9.58 14.81
CA THR A 21 18.54 -9.93 16.24
C THR A 21 19.11 -8.96 17.28
N ALA A 22 19.79 -7.87 16.87
CA ALA A 22 20.35 -6.89 17.82
C ALA A 22 19.87 -5.44 17.55
N LEU A 23 18.68 -5.24 16.99
CA LEU A 23 18.47 -4.22 15.98
C LEU A 23 17.61 -3.04 16.35
N ALA A 24 16.92 -2.98 17.46
CA ALA A 24 16.16 -1.77 17.78
C ALA A 24 17.06 -0.60 18.22
N GLN A 25 18.13 -0.87 18.94
CA GLN A 25 19.07 0.17 19.40
C GLN A 25 20.30 0.31 18.49
N THR A 26 20.80 -0.80 17.95
CA THR A 26 21.95 -0.83 17.01
C THR A 26 21.61 -0.40 15.59
N GLY A 27 20.36 -0.39 15.20
CA GLY A 27 19.91 0.06 13.88
C GLY A 27 20.17 1.54 13.63
N LEU A 28 19.88 2.39 14.60
CA LEU A 28 20.14 3.85 14.53
C LEU A 28 21.64 4.17 14.51
N GLU A 29 22.42 3.48 15.34
CA GLU A 29 23.88 3.68 15.41
C GLU A 29 24.58 3.19 14.13
N LYS A 30 24.18 2.06 13.57
CA LYS A 30 24.69 1.55 12.29
C LYS A 30 24.26 2.40 11.10
N ARG A 31 23.04 2.94 11.12
CA ARG A 31 22.59 3.92 10.15
C ARG A 31 23.47 5.17 10.16
N ALA A 32 23.70 5.75 11.33
CA ALA A 32 24.57 6.92 11.48
C ALA A 32 26.01 6.62 10.99
N ALA A 33 26.51 5.40 11.22
CA ALA A 33 27.82 4.98 10.73
C ALA A 33 27.86 4.84 9.19
N ILE A 34 26.83 4.26 8.58
CA ILE A 34 26.70 4.15 7.11
C ILE A 34 26.56 5.55 6.47
N GLU A 35 25.71 6.40 7.05
CA GLU A 35 25.55 7.79 6.60
C GLU A 35 26.86 8.57 6.69
N ALA A 36 27.65 8.36 7.74
CA ALA A 36 28.96 8.98 7.91
C ALA A 36 30.03 8.43 6.95
N GLU A 37 30.02 7.11 6.72
CA GLU A 37 31.02 6.43 5.88
C GLU A 37 30.81 6.71 4.38
N PHE A 38 29.54 6.74 3.92
CA PHE A 38 29.22 6.90 2.51
C PHE A 38 28.71 8.30 2.14
N GLY A 39 28.62 9.21 3.09
CA GLY A 39 28.14 10.59 2.85
C GLY A 39 26.68 10.68 2.45
N VAL A 40 25.91 9.63 2.65
CA VAL A 40 24.50 9.51 2.28
C VAL A 40 23.66 10.21 3.34
N LYS A 41 23.07 11.34 3.00
CA LYS A 41 21.96 11.91 3.76
C LYS A 41 20.67 11.39 3.14
N ASP A 42 19.84 10.68 3.92
CA ASP A 42 18.46 10.47 3.55
C ASP A 42 17.85 11.84 3.31
N ALA A 43 17.55 12.16 2.07
CA ALA A 43 16.84 13.39 1.73
C ALA A 43 15.36 13.21 2.10
N VAL A 44 15.07 13.21 3.41
CA VAL A 44 13.70 13.17 3.92
C VAL A 44 13.09 14.54 3.65
N VAL A 45 12.08 14.56 2.78
CA VAL A 45 11.37 15.79 2.39
C VAL A 45 10.20 16.00 3.35
N ARG A 46 10.06 17.22 3.87
CA ARG A 46 8.87 17.60 4.64
C ARG A 46 7.75 17.96 3.67
N TYR A 47 6.61 17.28 3.80
CA TYR A 47 5.40 17.55 3.00
C TYR A 47 4.56 18.65 3.63
N ASP A 48 3.87 19.43 2.80
CA ASP A 48 2.75 20.28 3.23
C ASP A 48 1.44 19.47 3.14
N THR A 49 1.38 18.44 3.98
CA THR A 49 0.36 17.40 3.93
C THR A 49 -1.05 17.95 4.08
N ARG A 50 -1.25 18.93 4.99
CA ARG A 50 -2.58 19.52 5.17
C ARG A 50 -3.07 20.21 3.90
N THR A 51 -2.24 21.04 3.29
CA THR A 51 -2.59 21.72 2.03
C THR A 51 -2.88 20.73 0.91
N ASP A 52 -2.08 19.67 0.78
CA ASP A 52 -2.30 18.64 -0.24
C ASP A 52 -3.63 17.91 -0.04
N MET A 53 -3.95 17.52 1.19
CA MET A 53 -5.18 16.80 1.49
C MET A 53 -6.43 17.67 1.37
N MET A 54 -6.33 18.95 1.72
CA MET A 54 -7.46 19.88 1.55
C MET A 54 -7.78 20.17 0.07
N LYS A 55 -6.79 19.99 -0.84
CA LYS A 55 -7.03 20.07 -2.29
C LYS A 55 -7.72 18.82 -2.84
N GLU A 56 -7.47 17.66 -2.23
CA GLU A 56 -7.95 16.37 -2.68
C GLU A 56 -8.32 15.49 -1.48
N LEU A 57 -9.54 15.67 -0.95
CA LEU A 57 -10.01 15.01 0.28
C LEU A 57 -9.99 13.47 0.21
N TYR A 58 -10.10 12.89 -0.96
CA TYR A 58 -10.00 11.43 -1.12
C TYR A 58 -8.65 10.84 -0.69
N ARG A 59 -7.58 11.66 -0.63
CA ARG A 59 -6.29 11.27 -0.02
C ARG A 59 -6.42 10.91 1.45
N THR A 60 -7.38 11.51 2.16
CA THR A 60 -7.66 11.15 3.55
C THR A 60 -8.17 9.71 3.71
N GLY A 61 -8.50 9.04 2.61
CA GLY A 61 -8.77 7.60 2.55
C GLY A 61 -7.58 6.72 2.88
N ALA A 62 -6.36 7.28 2.97
CA ALA A 62 -5.14 6.53 3.24
C ALA A 62 -4.94 5.42 2.19
N GLU A 63 -4.88 4.16 2.63
CA GLU A 63 -4.74 3.00 1.75
C GLU A 63 -5.94 2.74 0.81
N TYR A 64 -7.04 3.47 0.93
CA TYR A 64 -8.17 3.45 -0.02
C TYR A 64 -7.99 4.45 -1.17
N TYR A 65 -6.99 5.35 -1.08
CA TYR A 65 -6.73 6.30 -2.16
C TYR A 65 -6.48 5.58 -3.47
N MET A 66 -7.02 6.11 -4.55
CA MET A 66 -6.89 5.53 -5.89
C MET A 66 -5.50 5.79 -6.46
N TYR A 67 -5.00 4.86 -7.30
CA TYR A 67 -3.70 5.00 -7.95
C TYR A 67 -3.64 6.29 -8.79
N PRO A 68 -2.68 7.18 -8.55
CA PRO A 68 -2.53 8.39 -9.35
C PRO A 68 -1.85 8.07 -10.68
N PHE A 69 -2.56 8.22 -11.78
CA PHE A 69 -2.01 8.01 -13.12
C PHE A 69 -1.51 9.36 -13.69
N ASP A 70 -0.52 9.95 -13.08
CA ASP A 70 0.04 11.27 -13.41
C ASP A 70 1.23 11.24 -14.39
N ASN A 71 1.63 10.06 -14.87
CA ASN A 71 2.64 9.82 -15.91
C ASN A 71 3.88 10.72 -15.81
N PRO A 72 4.71 10.56 -14.79
CA PRO A 72 5.91 11.37 -14.61
C PRO A 72 6.94 11.13 -15.71
N GLU A 73 7.66 12.16 -16.10
CA GLU A 73 8.83 11.99 -16.97
C GLU A 73 9.91 11.18 -16.25
N MET A 74 10.37 10.11 -16.91
CA MET A 74 11.47 9.29 -16.41
C MET A 74 12.82 9.81 -16.93
N THR A 75 13.83 9.77 -16.06
CA THR A 75 15.22 10.01 -16.47
C THR A 75 15.62 9.03 -17.58
N PRO A 76 16.14 9.48 -18.71
CA PRO A 76 16.54 8.59 -19.79
C PRO A 76 17.66 7.64 -19.34
N ALA A 77 17.68 6.44 -19.88
CA ALA A 77 18.74 5.48 -19.61
C ALA A 77 20.11 6.05 -20.08
N PRO A 78 21.22 5.76 -19.39
CA PRO A 78 22.55 6.14 -19.84
C PRO A 78 22.84 5.62 -21.25
N LYS A 79 23.61 6.37 -22.01
CA LYS A 79 23.90 6.07 -23.42
C LYS A 79 24.42 4.62 -23.61
N GLY A 80 23.68 3.84 -24.41
CA GLY A 80 24.03 2.47 -24.76
C GLY A 80 23.42 1.42 -23.81
N TYR A 81 22.75 1.83 -22.75
CA TYR A 81 21.97 0.93 -21.88
C TYR A 81 20.53 0.82 -22.38
N LYS A 82 19.97 -0.39 -22.31
CA LYS A 82 18.59 -0.69 -22.66
C LYS A 82 17.95 -1.58 -21.59
N PRO A 83 16.67 -1.39 -21.28
CA PRO A 83 15.95 -2.27 -20.39
C PRO A 83 15.86 -3.68 -21.02
N PHE A 84 15.93 -4.72 -20.19
CA PHE A 84 15.88 -6.10 -20.68
C PHE A 84 15.22 -7.09 -19.72
N TYR A 85 14.95 -6.67 -18.48
CA TYR A 85 14.28 -7.48 -17.47
C TYR A 85 13.57 -6.57 -16.47
N ILE A 86 12.36 -6.97 -16.06
CA ILE A 86 11.57 -6.26 -15.05
C ILE A 86 11.18 -7.24 -13.95
N SER A 87 11.39 -6.84 -12.68
CA SER A 87 10.76 -7.48 -11.53
C SER A 87 9.73 -6.54 -10.93
N TYR A 88 8.52 -7.03 -10.73
CA TYR A 88 7.36 -6.27 -10.27
C TYR A 88 6.84 -6.85 -8.95
N LEU A 89 6.54 -5.98 -8.00
CA LEU A 89 5.84 -6.30 -6.76
C LEU A 89 4.64 -5.35 -6.64
N GLY A 90 3.41 -5.87 -6.76
CA GLY A 90 2.21 -5.05 -6.78
C GLY A 90 1.14 -5.48 -5.79
N ARG A 91 0.50 -4.48 -5.19
CA ARG A 91 -0.72 -4.59 -4.41
C ARG A 91 -1.90 -4.86 -5.33
N HIS A 92 -2.94 -5.55 -4.82
CA HIS A 92 -4.22 -5.65 -5.52
C HIS A 92 -4.82 -4.28 -5.87
N GLY A 93 -5.63 -4.22 -6.91
CA GLY A 93 -6.37 -3.04 -7.32
C GLY A 93 -7.45 -2.60 -6.32
N ALA A 94 -8.18 -1.55 -6.66
CA ALA A 94 -9.30 -1.05 -5.88
C ALA A 94 -10.30 -2.18 -5.55
N ARG A 95 -10.83 -2.18 -4.33
CA ARG A 95 -11.70 -3.20 -3.78
C ARG A 95 -12.79 -2.58 -2.92
N PHE A 96 -13.84 -3.33 -2.66
CA PHE A 96 -14.81 -3.01 -1.61
C PHE A 96 -14.16 -3.06 -0.22
N ALA A 97 -14.81 -2.48 0.79
CA ALA A 97 -14.34 -2.56 2.17
C ALA A 97 -13.95 -4.00 2.52
N ILE A 98 -13.02 -4.17 3.46
CA ILE A 98 -12.35 -5.46 3.69
C ILE A 98 -13.30 -6.60 4.08
N SER A 99 -14.47 -6.28 4.61
CA SER A 99 -15.46 -7.22 5.13
C SER A 99 -16.88 -6.67 4.97
N ASP A 100 -17.84 -7.54 4.70
CA ASP A 100 -19.27 -7.21 4.71
C ASP A 100 -19.73 -6.64 6.04
N ASP A 101 -19.13 -7.10 7.14
CA ASP A 101 -19.41 -6.66 8.51
C ASP A 101 -19.42 -5.13 8.67
N ILE A 102 -18.56 -4.41 7.94
CA ILE A 102 -18.49 -2.93 8.02
C ILE A 102 -19.78 -2.33 7.48
N TYR A 103 -20.23 -2.80 6.34
CA TYR A 103 -21.48 -2.31 5.71
C TYR A 103 -22.71 -2.74 6.49
N GLU A 104 -22.76 -4.01 6.89
CA GLU A 104 -23.93 -4.60 7.57
C GLU A 104 -24.16 -3.98 8.96
N LYS A 105 -23.09 -3.77 9.74
CA LYS A 105 -23.21 -3.23 11.09
C LYS A 105 -23.61 -1.76 11.09
N VAL A 106 -23.08 -0.96 10.18
CA VAL A 106 -23.52 0.43 10.01
C VAL A 106 -24.99 0.47 9.55
N ARG A 107 -25.39 -0.40 8.62
CA ARG A 107 -26.80 -0.53 8.23
C ARG A 107 -27.68 -0.89 9.43
N ALA A 108 -27.29 -1.90 10.20
CA ALA A 108 -28.07 -2.40 11.33
C ALA A 108 -28.31 -1.32 12.39
N ILE A 109 -27.31 -0.51 12.75
CA ILE A 109 -27.51 0.57 13.72
C ILE A 109 -28.45 1.66 13.19
N LEU A 110 -28.37 2.01 11.89
CA LEU A 110 -29.25 2.99 11.27
C LEU A 110 -30.70 2.48 11.21
N VAL A 111 -30.92 1.22 10.81
CA VAL A 111 -32.24 0.58 10.80
C VAL A 111 -32.83 0.54 12.20
N ASN A 112 -32.09 0.03 13.19
CA ASN A 112 -32.56 -0.09 14.57
C ASN A 112 -32.90 1.28 15.18
N ALA A 113 -32.09 2.31 14.88
CA ALA A 113 -32.34 3.66 15.35
C ALA A 113 -33.58 4.29 14.67
N HIS A 114 -33.78 4.04 13.38
CA HIS A 114 -34.99 4.47 12.66
C HIS A 114 -36.22 3.84 13.28
N GLU A 115 -36.26 2.52 13.44
CA GLU A 115 -37.40 1.79 14.03
C GLU A 115 -37.70 2.22 15.47
N ALA A 116 -36.67 2.60 16.23
CA ALA A 116 -36.78 3.07 17.60
C ALA A 116 -37.10 4.59 17.71
N GLY A 117 -37.19 5.35 16.60
CA GLY A 117 -37.36 6.80 16.60
C GLY A 117 -36.20 7.58 17.22
N LYS A 118 -34.97 7.04 17.13
CA LYS A 118 -33.73 7.59 17.72
C LYS A 118 -32.88 8.40 16.72
N LEU A 119 -33.32 8.51 15.46
CA LEU A 119 -32.62 9.32 14.46
C LEU A 119 -33.05 10.78 14.53
N SER A 120 -32.12 11.70 14.32
CA SER A 120 -32.40 13.11 14.01
C SER A 120 -32.92 13.25 12.58
N GLY A 121 -33.32 14.45 12.17
CA GLY A 121 -33.69 14.71 10.78
C GLY A 121 -32.57 14.43 9.79
N LYS A 122 -31.30 14.71 10.17
CA LYS A 122 -30.12 14.33 9.36
C LYS A 122 -29.86 12.83 9.41
N GLY A 123 -30.15 12.19 10.53
CA GLY A 123 -30.05 10.73 10.67
C GLY A 123 -31.04 9.99 9.80
N GLU A 124 -32.30 10.45 9.70
CA GLU A 124 -33.29 9.90 8.80
C GLU A 124 -32.90 10.07 7.32
N ASP A 125 -32.26 11.19 6.98
CA ASP A 125 -31.72 11.38 5.65
C ASP A 125 -30.53 10.43 5.36
N LEU A 126 -29.59 10.30 6.30
CA LEU A 126 -28.48 9.33 6.20
C LEU A 126 -29.00 7.90 6.05
N TYR A 127 -29.98 7.49 6.87
CA TYR A 127 -30.61 6.18 6.78
C TYR A 127 -31.17 5.89 5.39
N ARG A 128 -31.96 6.82 4.81
CA ARG A 128 -32.52 6.64 3.47
C ARG A 128 -31.45 6.53 2.39
N ARG A 129 -30.41 7.36 2.46
CA ARG A 129 -29.25 7.30 1.54
C ARG A 129 -28.49 5.99 1.68
N TYR A 130 -28.29 5.53 2.92
CA TYR A 130 -27.60 4.28 3.20
C TYR A 130 -28.38 3.07 2.70
N GLU A 131 -29.69 3.01 2.88
CA GLU A 131 -30.54 1.95 2.33
C GLU A 131 -30.51 1.91 0.79
N ALA A 132 -30.38 3.06 0.14
CA ALA A 132 -30.21 3.12 -1.32
C ALA A 132 -28.79 2.68 -1.77
N PHE A 133 -27.79 2.92 -0.95
CA PHE A 133 -26.39 2.53 -1.23
C PHE A 133 -26.13 1.05 -0.95
N TYR A 134 -26.68 0.48 0.12
CA TYR A 134 -26.36 -0.84 0.62
C TYR A 134 -26.45 -1.97 -0.44
N PRO A 135 -27.45 -2.00 -1.35
CA PRO A 135 -27.53 -3.02 -2.40
C PRO A 135 -26.31 -3.08 -3.33
N HIS A 136 -25.57 -1.99 -3.48
CA HIS A 136 -24.38 -1.93 -4.33
C HIS A 136 -23.14 -2.57 -3.68
N VAL A 137 -23.16 -2.73 -2.35
CA VAL A 137 -22.00 -3.23 -1.56
C VAL A 137 -22.26 -4.53 -0.83
N ALA A 138 -23.53 -4.95 -0.71
CA ALA A 138 -23.93 -6.16 -0.01
C ALA A 138 -23.26 -7.40 -0.60
N PHE A 139 -22.64 -8.21 0.27
CA PHE A 139 -21.93 -9.45 -0.09
C PHE A 139 -20.71 -9.23 -1.01
N ARG A 140 -20.16 -8.00 -1.02
CA ARG A 140 -18.99 -7.64 -1.83
C ARG A 140 -17.73 -7.38 -0.99
N GLY A 141 -17.79 -7.62 0.31
CA GLY A 141 -16.68 -7.36 1.22
C GLY A 141 -15.37 -8.05 0.79
N GLY A 142 -14.34 -7.25 0.52
CA GLY A 142 -13.03 -7.71 0.07
C GLY A 142 -12.90 -8.06 -1.41
N ASP A 143 -13.97 -7.96 -2.20
CA ASP A 143 -13.94 -8.19 -3.64
C ASP A 143 -13.20 -7.09 -4.39
N LEU A 144 -12.49 -7.47 -5.47
CA LEU A 144 -11.94 -6.51 -6.42
C LEU A 144 -13.07 -5.79 -7.17
N THR A 145 -12.96 -4.47 -7.32
CA THR A 145 -13.90 -3.69 -8.12
C THR A 145 -13.53 -3.67 -9.61
N ILE A 146 -14.44 -3.19 -10.45
CA ILE A 146 -14.15 -2.95 -11.87
C ILE A 146 -13.04 -1.90 -12.01
N LYS A 147 -13.10 -0.81 -11.23
CA LYS A 147 -12.01 0.19 -11.17
C LYS A 147 -10.67 -0.45 -10.80
N GLY A 148 -10.69 -1.44 -9.89
CA GLY A 148 -9.48 -2.20 -9.54
C GLY A 148 -8.91 -3.00 -10.71
N GLN A 149 -9.74 -3.62 -11.53
CA GLN A 149 -9.30 -4.31 -12.75
C GLN A 149 -8.72 -3.31 -13.76
N GLU A 150 -9.42 -2.20 -14.01
CA GLU A 150 -8.97 -1.11 -14.90
C GLU A 150 -7.61 -0.53 -14.50
N GLN A 151 -7.37 -0.38 -13.19
CA GLN A 151 -6.05 0.05 -12.69
C GLN A 151 -4.95 -0.88 -13.17
N LEU A 152 -5.15 -2.20 -13.08
CA LEU A 152 -4.12 -3.16 -13.46
C LEU A 152 -3.93 -3.27 -14.96
N HIS A 153 -5.00 -3.18 -15.75
CA HIS A 153 -4.89 -3.04 -17.20
C HIS A 153 -4.03 -1.82 -17.56
N LYS A 154 -4.33 -0.66 -16.96
CA LYS A 154 -3.59 0.58 -17.24
C LYS A 154 -2.12 0.52 -16.79
N ILE A 155 -1.82 -0.06 -15.63
CA ILE A 155 -0.43 -0.22 -15.16
C ILE A 155 0.35 -1.14 -16.09
N ALA A 156 -0.24 -2.25 -16.55
CA ALA A 156 0.38 -3.17 -17.49
C ALA A 156 0.62 -2.52 -18.86
N ASN A 157 -0.35 -1.73 -19.33
CA ASN A 157 -0.26 -0.96 -20.58
C ASN A 157 0.89 0.06 -20.53
N ILE A 158 0.99 0.82 -19.45
CA ILE A 158 2.09 1.78 -19.22
C ILE A 158 3.44 1.04 -19.21
N MET A 159 3.56 -0.06 -18.45
CA MET A 159 4.80 -0.84 -18.41
C MET A 159 5.24 -1.32 -19.81
N TYR A 160 4.29 -1.80 -20.61
CA TYR A 160 4.58 -2.27 -21.97
C TYR A 160 5.11 -1.16 -22.88
N HIS A 161 4.50 0.04 -22.81
CA HIS A 161 4.88 1.17 -23.65
C HIS A 161 6.13 1.90 -23.17
N ASP A 162 6.38 1.93 -21.87
CA ASP A 162 7.57 2.58 -21.29
C ASP A 162 8.85 1.76 -21.49
N PHE A 163 8.72 0.42 -21.55
CA PHE A 163 9.87 -0.49 -21.64
C PHE A 163 9.77 -1.47 -22.82
N PRO A 164 9.54 -0.98 -24.06
CA PRO A 164 9.25 -1.85 -25.22
C PRO A 164 10.40 -2.80 -25.57
N GLU A 165 11.65 -2.52 -25.15
CA GLU A 165 12.76 -3.42 -25.39
C GLU A 165 12.67 -4.72 -24.57
N VAL A 166 11.98 -4.72 -23.43
CA VAL A 166 11.76 -5.91 -22.62
C VAL A 166 10.80 -6.87 -23.32
N PHE A 167 9.84 -6.34 -24.07
CA PHE A 167 8.81 -7.07 -24.81
C PHE A 167 9.20 -7.38 -26.26
N LYS A 168 10.46 -7.13 -26.62
CA LYS A 168 10.91 -7.34 -27.98
C LYS A 168 11.27 -8.80 -28.25
N GLY A 169 10.50 -9.47 -29.06
CA GLY A 169 10.63 -10.89 -29.39
C GLY A 169 9.75 -11.75 -28.48
N LYS A 170 10.17 -12.98 -28.21
CA LYS A 170 9.41 -13.84 -27.28
C LYS A 170 9.62 -13.37 -25.85
N THR A 171 8.55 -12.94 -25.20
CA THR A 171 8.54 -12.54 -23.81
C THR A 171 8.04 -13.67 -22.90
N GLU A 172 8.85 -14.08 -21.94
CA GLU A 172 8.45 -15.07 -20.91
C GLU A 172 8.36 -14.42 -19.54
N ALA A 173 7.30 -14.74 -18.79
CA ALA A 173 7.09 -14.28 -17.43
C ALA A 173 6.95 -15.44 -16.43
N THR A 174 7.49 -15.21 -15.23
CA THR A 174 7.11 -15.95 -14.02
C THR A 174 6.16 -15.08 -13.20
N VAL A 175 5.06 -15.67 -12.74
CA VAL A 175 4.01 -14.93 -12.06
C VAL A 175 3.64 -15.63 -10.77
N LEU A 176 3.74 -14.91 -9.66
CA LEU A 176 3.33 -15.38 -8.35
C LEU A 176 2.21 -14.50 -7.78
N SER A 177 1.26 -15.13 -7.11
CA SER A 177 0.16 -14.44 -6.43
C SER A 177 -0.13 -15.05 -5.06
N THR A 178 -0.63 -14.24 -4.13
CA THR A 178 -1.30 -14.80 -2.95
C THR A 178 -2.61 -15.48 -3.39
N PRO A 179 -3.10 -16.51 -2.66
CA PRO A 179 -4.31 -17.26 -3.05
C PRO A 179 -5.61 -16.51 -2.69
N VAL A 180 -5.58 -15.19 -2.58
CA VAL A 180 -6.74 -14.37 -2.25
C VAL A 180 -7.45 -13.94 -3.54
N PRO A 181 -8.79 -14.14 -3.68
CA PRO A 181 -9.51 -13.92 -4.92
C PRO A 181 -9.25 -12.56 -5.57
N ARG A 182 -9.28 -11.44 -4.80
CA ARG A 182 -8.99 -10.12 -5.35
C ARG A 182 -7.59 -9.98 -5.92
N VAL A 183 -6.61 -10.68 -5.34
CA VAL A 183 -5.21 -10.63 -5.84
C VAL A 183 -5.07 -11.47 -7.10
N LEU A 184 -5.74 -12.63 -7.17
CA LEU A 184 -5.80 -13.46 -8.38
C LEU A 184 -6.45 -12.71 -9.54
N LEU A 185 -7.57 -12.00 -9.30
CA LEU A 185 -8.22 -11.18 -10.34
C LEU A 185 -7.35 -9.97 -10.74
N THR A 186 -6.64 -9.36 -9.79
CA THR A 186 -5.63 -8.31 -10.06
C THR A 186 -4.55 -8.82 -11.00
N MET A 187 -3.96 -9.98 -10.68
CA MET A 187 -2.97 -10.65 -11.51
C MET A 187 -3.51 -10.94 -12.91
N HIS A 188 -4.74 -11.47 -12.98
CA HIS A 188 -5.38 -11.79 -14.25
C HIS A 188 -5.56 -10.56 -15.12
N SER A 189 -6.09 -9.46 -14.59
CA SER A 189 -6.27 -8.19 -15.31
C SER A 189 -4.95 -7.64 -15.87
N PHE A 190 -3.86 -7.74 -15.10
CA PHE A 190 -2.53 -7.32 -15.55
C PHE A 190 -2.03 -8.19 -16.71
N ILE A 191 -2.12 -9.51 -16.57
CA ILE A 191 -1.66 -10.47 -17.60
C ILE A 191 -2.49 -10.36 -18.87
N ASP A 192 -3.79 -10.18 -18.78
CA ASP A 192 -4.67 -10.05 -19.92
C ASP A 192 -4.29 -8.84 -20.78
N GLU A 193 -3.98 -7.70 -20.16
CA GLU A 193 -3.52 -6.53 -20.92
C GLU A 193 -2.22 -6.82 -21.67
N ILE A 194 -1.22 -7.41 -21.02
CA ILE A 194 0.02 -7.78 -21.70
C ILE A 194 -0.25 -8.73 -22.87
N ARG A 195 -1.14 -9.70 -22.71
CA ARG A 195 -1.48 -10.65 -23.80
C ARG A 195 -2.22 -10.00 -24.97
N VAL A 196 -2.97 -8.95 -24.72
CA VAL A 196 -3.61 -8.16 -25.79
C VAL A 196 -2.55 -7.39 -26.59
N LEU A 197 -1.55 -6.85 -25.90
CA LEU A 197 -0.49 -6.02 -26.49
C LEU A 197 0.63 -6.87 -27.14
N ASP A 198 0.96 -8.02 -26.55
CA ASP A 198 2.00 -8.95 -27.02
C ASP A 198 1.44 -10.37 -27.19
N ARG A 199 1.20 -10.77 -28.45
CA ARG A 199 0.65 -12.10 -28.77
C ARG A 199 1.63 -13.24 -28.53
N ASP A 200 2.93 -12.96 -28.50
CA ASP A 200 3.99 -13.93 -28.26
C ASP A 200 4.32 -14.07 -26.78
N PHE A 201 3.63 -13.33 -25.91
CA PHE A 201 3.77 -13.39 -24.47
C PHE A 201 3.37 -14.75 -23.90
N SER A 202 4.29 -15.37 -23.19
CA SER A 202 4.08 -16.63 -22.48
C SER A 202 4.40 -16.47 -20.99
N TYR A 203 3.72 -17.22 -20.14
CA TYR A 203 3.90 -17.11 -18.72
C TYR A 203 3.61 -18.41 -17.99
N SER A 204 4.23 -18.57 -16.81
CA SER A 204 3.88 -19.57 -15.82
C SER A 204 3.31 -18.90 -14.57
N VAL A 205 2.20 -19.42 -14.04
CA VAL A 205 1.55 -18.89 -12.83
C VAL A 205 1.62 -19.91 -11.72
N ASP A 206 1.95 -19.44 -10.51
CA ASP A 206 1.71 -20.19 -9.29
C ASP A 206 1.09 -19.28 -8.23
N ALA A 207 0.14 -19.80 -7.45
CA ALA A 207 -0.62 -19.05 -6.45
C ALA A 207 -0.94 -19.96 -5.26
N GLY A 208 0.00 -20.08 -4.35
CA GLY A 208 -0.11 -21.01 -3.23
C GLY A 208 0.31 -20.42 -1.89
N ARG A 209 -0.16 -21.06 -0.80
CA ARG A 209 0.28 -20.66 0.55
C ARG A 209 1.78 -20.85 0.78
N THR A 210 2.44 -21.70 -0.02
CA THR A 210 3.89 -21.91 0.03
C THR A 210 4.68 -20.65 -0.28
N PHE A 211 4.09 -19.66 -1.01
CA PHE A 211 4.74 -18.40 -1.37
C PHE A 211 4.45 -17.26 -0.39
N LEU A 212 3.55 -17.45 0.59
CA LEU A 212 3.24 -16.40 1.56
C LEU A 212 4.46 -15.85 2.33
N PRO A 213 5.50 -16.66 2.66
CA PRO A 213 6.70 -16.11 3.29
C PRO A 213 7.42 -15.03 2.47
N VAL A 214 7.27 -15.04 1.14
CA VAL A 214 7.90 -14.09 0.20
C VAL A 214 6.91 -13.18 -0.53
N LEU A 215 5.61 -13.37 -0.34
CA LEU A 215 4.55 -12.51 -0.89
C LEU A 215 3.80 -11.73 0.18
N GLU A 216 3.62 -12.30 1.36
CA GLU A 216 2.87 -11.70 2.47
C GLU A 216 3.46 -12.16 3.81
N PRO A 217 4.73 -11.79 4.12
CA PRO A 217 5.41 -12.28 5.32
C PRO A 217 4.68 -11.93 6.61
N ASN A 218 3.94 -10.81 6.62
CA ASN A 218 3.16 -10.34 7.76
C ASN A 218 1.68 -10.79 7.74
N GLY A 219 1.30 -11.61 6.78
CA GLY A 219 -0.08 -12.09 6.66
C GLY A 219 -0.40 -13.22 7.63
N SER A 220 -1.55 -13.18 8.28
CA SER A 220 -1.98 -14.21 9.26
C SER A 220 -2.12 -15.62 8.68
N LYS A 221 -2.19 -15.75 7.36
CA LYS A 221 -2.23 -17.05 6.65
C LYS A 221 -0.84 -17.59 6.33
N ASN A 222 0.23 -16.80 6.51
CA ASN A 222 1.59 -17.27 6.40
C ASN A 222 1.91 -18.22 7.57
N PRO A 223 2.32 -19.47 7.33
CA PRO A 223 2.56 -20.45 8.38
C PRO A 223 3.72 -20.08 9.32
N PHE A 224 4.58 -19.15 8.91
CA PHE A 224 5.71 -18.67 9.70
C PHE A 224 5.46 -17.26 10.29
N TYR A 225 4.23 -16.74 10.17
CA TYR A 225 3.90 -15.44 10.71
C TYR A 225 3.84 -15.48 12.24
N GLU A 226 4.61 -14.60 12.84
CA GLU A 226 4.49 -14.27 14.26
C GLU A 226 3.85 -12.91 14.41
N LYS A 227 2.73 -12.85 15.13
CA LYS A 227 2.04 -11.58 15.38
C LYS A 227 2.96 -10.60 16.08
N VAL A 228 3.21 -9.47 15.44
CA VAL A 228 3.97 -8.37 16.03
C VAL A 228 3.07 -7.67 17.06
N PRO A 229 3.42 -7.66 18.35
CA PRO A 229 2.59 -7.03 19.36
C PRO A 229 2.64 -5.52 19.24
N ARG A 230 1.52 -4.89 19.53
CA ARG A 230 1.48 -3.44 19.72
C ARG A 230 2.15 -3.10 21.04
N THR A 231 3.17 -2.25 21.01
CA THR A 231 3.86 -1.83 22.25
C THR A 231 2.94 -0.96 23.12
N LYS A 232 3.23 -0.90 24.42
CA LYS A 232 2.49 -0.05 25.35
C LYS A 232 2.58 1.42 24.93
N ALA A 233 3.77 1.88 24.51
CA ALA A 233 3.98 3.25 24.07
C ALA A 233 3.11 3.60 22.83
N VAL A 234 3.03 2.70 21.84
CA VAL A 234 2.14 2.90 20.68
C VAL A 234 0.67 2.95 21.09
N ALA A 235 0.23 2.09 22.01
CA ALA A 235 -1.15 2.06 22.46
C ALA A 235 -1.53 3.35 23.20
N GLU A 236 -0.70 3.81 24.13
CA GLU A 236 -0.91 5.05 24.90
C GLU A 236 -0.92 6.28 23.99
N THR A 237 0.05 6.39 23.09
CA THR A 237 0.11 7.50 22.12
C THR A 237 -1.12 7.54 21.22
N ALA A 238 -1.52 6.41 20.66
CA ALA A 238 -2.71 6.37 19.78
C ALA A 238 -4.00 6.71 20.53
N THR A 239 -4.13 6.32 21.81
CA THR A 239 -5.26 6.70 22.65
C THR A 239 -5.29 8.21 22.93
N ALA A 240 -4.12 8.81 23.21
CA ALA A 240 -4.03 10.25 23.41
C ALA A 240 -4.37 11.04 22.13
N MET A 241 -3.81 10.62 20.99
CA MET A 241 -4.12 11.24 19.69
C MET A 241 -5.62 11.08 19.33
N GLN A 242 -6.21 9.92 19.61
CA GLN A 242 -7.65 9.71 19.36
C GLN A 242 -8.50 10.66 20.19
N ALA A 243 -8.18 10.84 21.47
CA ALA A 243 -8.92 11.75 22.36
C ALA A 243 -8.80 13.22 21.93
N GLU A 244 -7.72 13.58 21.23
CA GLU A 244 -7.50 14.96 20.76
C GLU A 244 -8.09 15.20 19.37
N LEU A 245 -7.98 14.22 18.46
CA LEU A 245 -8.27 14.39 17.03
C LEU A 245 -9.67 13.94 16.62
N ALA A 246 -10.33 13.08 17.40
CA ALA A 246 -11.67 12.57 17.10
C ALA A 246 -12.72 13.18 18.04
N ASP A 247 -13.93 13.40 17.51
CA ASP A 247 -15.09 13.82 18.30
C ASP A 247 -16.29 12.91 17.98
N PRO A 248 -16.27 11.65 18.42
CA PRO A 248 -17.33 10.70 18.11
C PRO A 248 -18.68 11.07 18.71
N GLU A 249 -18.71 11.78 19.84
CA GLU A 249 -19.94 12.29 20.44
C GLU A 249 -20.57 13.39 19.58
N GLY A 250 -19.78 14.40 19.19
CA GLY A 250 -20.22 15.47 18.29
C GLY A 250 -20.61 14.93 16.91
N PHE A 251 -19.87 13.96 16.37
CA PHE A 251 -20.25 13.28 15.15
C PHE A 251 -21.59 12.58 15.24
N CYS A 252 -21.80 11.70 16.24
CA CYS A 252 -23.02 10.94 16.42
C CYS A 252 -24.23 11.83 16.72
N SER A 253 -24.08 12.91 17.51
CA SER A 253 -25.13 13.86 17.85
C SER A 253 -25.76 14.56 16.63
N ARG A 254 -25.10 14.57 15.50
CA ARG A 254 -25.67 15.08 14.24
C ARG A 254 -26.77 14.17 13.68
N PHE A 255 -26.64 12.87 13.89
CA PHE A 255 -27.48 11.84 13.27
C PHE A 255 -28.44 11.16 14.23
N PHE A 256 -28.15 11.16 15.53
CA PHE A 256 -28.92 10.48 16.56
C PHE A 256 -29.43 11.47 17.61
N ASN A 257 -30.70 11.28 18.01
CA ASN A 257 -31.29 12.03 19.13
C ASN A 257 -30.92 11.43 20.51
N ASP A 258 -30.36 10.23 20.50
CA ASP A 258 -30.02 9.46 21.69
C ASP A 258 -28.63 8.83 21.48
N ILE A 259 -27.59 9.47 21.99
CA ILE A 259 -26.20 9.02 21.84
C ILE A 259 -25.88 7.81 22.75
N ASP A 260 -26.59 7.66 23.90
CA ASP A 260 -26.45 6.48 24.76
C ASP A 260 -26.91 5.22 24.04
N PHE A 261 -27.93 5.34 23.20
CA PHE A 261 -28.35 4.25 22.31
C PHE A 261 -27.22 3.83 21.36
N VAL A 262 -26.51 4.78 20.75
CA VAL A 262 -25.39 4.46 19.83
C VAL A 262 -24.25 3.84 20.61
N GLU A 263 -23.86 4.42 21.75
CA GLU A 263 -22.75 3.91 22.55
C GLU A 263 -23.01 2.48 23.02
N SER A 264 -24.21 2.19 23.52
CA SER A 264 -24.54 0.85 24.02
C SER A 264 -24.74 -0.19 22.93
N SER A 265 -25.20 0.21 21.73
CA SER A 265 -25.54 -0.70 20.63
C SER A 265 -24.36 -0.96 19.68
N TYR A 266 -23.48 0.01 19.49
CA TYR A 266 -22.41 -0.06 18.49
C TYR A 266 -21.07 0.52 18.97
N GLY A 267 -21.10 1.56 19.79
CA GLY A 267 -19.97 2.41 20.16
C GLY A 267 -19.80 3.61 19.20
N MET A 268 -19.81 4.81 19.76
CA MET A 268 -19.74 6.06 18.97
C MET A 268 -18.47 6.14 18.14
N TRP A 269 -17.31 5.87 18.73
CA TRP A 269 -16.04 5.81 18.00
C TRP A 269 -16.06 4.81 16.83
N LYS A 270 -16.68 3.65 17.06
CA LYS A 270 -16.74 2.63 16.02
C LYS A 270 -17.63 3.06 14.87
N PHE A 271 -18.76 3.70 15.15
CA PHE A 271 -19.67 4.23 14.13
C PHE A 271 -18.97 5.30 13.27
N GLU A 272 -18.30 6.29 13.89
CA GLU A 272 -17.55 7.32 13.19
C GLU A 272 -16.45 6.71 12.30
N SER A 273 -15.65 5.80 12.85
CA SER A 273 -14.55 5.15 12.14
C SER A 273 -15.01 4.27 10.96
N ASP A 274 -16.10 3.52 11.14
CA ASP A 274 -16.65 2.67 10.08
C ASP A 274 -17.32 3.51 8.98
N MET A 275 -18.06 4.57 9.36
CA MET A 275 -18.62 5.53 8.40
C MET A 275 -17.53 6.19 7.56
N ARG A 276 -16.43 6.64 8.19
CA ARG A 276 -15.28 7.15 7.45
C ARG A 276 -14.72 6.11 6.49
N SER A 277 -14.55 4.87 6.93
CA SER A 277 -14.00 3.80 6.10
C SER A 277 -14.88 3.53 4.88
N ILE A 278 -16.21 3.51 5.05
CA ILE A 278 -17.18 3.34 3.95
C ILE A 278 -17.10 4.50 2.98
N ILE A 279 -17.11 5.74 3.46
CA ILE A 279 -17.10 6.94 2.61
C ILE A 279 -15.80 7.03 1.80
N MET A 280 -14.67 6.72 2.43
CA MET A 280 -13.38 6.71 1.74
C MET A 280 -13.24 5.56 0.73
N ASP A 281 -13.94 4.44 0.94
CA ASP A 281 -13.96 3.31 0.02
C ASP A 281 -14.82 3.55 -1.23
N ILE A 282 -15.78 4.47 -1.18
CA ILE A 282 -16.68 4.79 -2.30
C ILE A 282 -15.88 5.15 -3.58
N GLN A 283 -14.76 5.87 -3.46
CA GLN A 283 -13.88 6.16 -4.60
C GLN A 283 -13.42 4.90 -5.35
N CYS A 284 -13.36 3.75 -4.64
CA CYS A 284 -12.93 2.46 -5.17
C CYS A 284 -14.07 1.71 -5.89
N ILE A 285 -15.33 1.98 -5.55
CA ILE A 285 -16.47 1.15 -5.97
C ILE A 285 -16.92 1.49 -7.39
N GLY A 286 -17.10 2.75 -7.73
CA GLY A 286 -17.54 3.18 -9.05
C GLY A 286 -18.73 4.16 -8.99
N ASP A 287 -19.01 4.77 -10.13
CA ASP A 287 -19.94 5.90 -10.22
C ASP A 287 -21.41 5.48 -10.00
N ASP A 288 -21.77 4.23 -10.31
CA ASP A 288 -23.10 3.68 -10.09
C ASP A 288 -23.50 3.58 -8.60
N ALA A 289 -22.51 3.55 -7.70
CA ALA A 289 -22.75 3.54 -6.25
C ALA A 289 -23.10 4.93 -5.69
N ALA A 290 -23.25 5.93 -6.56
CA ALA A 290 -23.56 7.32 -6.21
C ALA A 290 -22.57 7.89 -5.18
N THR A 291 -21.37 8.13 -5.65
CA THR A 291 -20.21 8.63 -4.91
C THR A 291 -20.46 9.97 -4.22
N ASP A 292 -21.30 10.83 -4.78
CA ASP A 292 -21.67 12.15 -4.28
C ASP A 292 -22.69 12.16 -3.13
N LYS A 293 -23.22 10.98 -2.76
CA LYS A 293 -24.32 10.90 -1.77
C LYS A 293 -23.87 11.06 -0.32
N PHE A 294 -22.58 11.10 -0.01
CA PHE A 294 -22.06 11.10 1.36
C PHE A 294 -21.01 12.18 1.64
N ASP A 295 -20.80 13.13 0.71
CA ASP A 295 -19.77 14.17 0.83
C ASP A 295 -20.03 15.15 1.98
N ASP A 296 -21.27 15.22 2.48
CA ASP A 296 -21.71 16.09 3.57
C ASP A 296 -21.66 15.45 4.97
N ILE A 297 -21.24 14.17 5.06
CA ILE A 297 -21.25 13.43 6.32
C ILE A 297 -20.09 13.86 7.23
N PHE A 298 -18.94 14.12 6.66
CA PHE A 298 -17.77 14.63 7.38
C PHE A 298 -17.37 16.01 6.86
N THR A 299 -16.89 16.85 7.75
CA THR A 299 -16.17 18.04 7.33
C THR A 299 -14.76 17.68 6.85
N PRO A 300 -14.11 18.52 6.01
CA PRO A 300 -12.73 18.31 5.60
C PRO A 300 -11.76 18.17 6.79
N GLU A 301 -12.01 18.90 7.88
CA GLU A 301 -11.21 18.86 9.09
C GLU A 301 -11.33 17.52 9.82
N GLU A 302 -12.54 17.02 9.99
CA GLU A 302 -12.78 15.69 10.59
C GLU A 302 -12.09 14.59 9.77
N LEU A 303 -12.19 14.63 8.45
CA LEU A 303 -11.50 13.68 7.58
C LEU A 303 -9.99 13.74 7.74
N PHE A 304 -9.42 14.93 7.83
CA PHE A 304 -7.99 15.12 8.01
C PHE A 304 -7.53 14.59 9.38
N ASN A 305 -8.25 14.90 10.45
CA ASN A 305 -7.93 14.45 11.80
C ASN A 305 -8.00 12.92 11.92
N LEU A 306 -9.06 12.31 11.40
CA LEU A 306 -9.22 10.85 11.38
C LEU A 306 -8.16 10.18 10.49
N TRP A 307 -7.75 10.84 9.38
CA TRP A 307 -6.64 10.37 8.58
C TRP A 307 -5.31 10.46 9.34
N GLU A 308 -5.04 11.55 10.05
CA GLU A 308 -3.82 11.72 10.84
C GLU A 308 -3.65 10.57 11.84
N LEU A 309 -4.73 10.21 12.55
CA LEU A 309 -4.77 9.08 13.46
C LEU A 309 -4.52 7.74 12.73
N ARG A 310 -5.16 7.53 11.57
CA ARG A 310 -4.95 6.35 10.74
C ARG A 310 -3.52 6.28 10.23
N ASN A 311 -2.96 7.41 9.80
CA ASN A 311 -1.60 7.55 9.29
C ASN A 311 -0.57 7.20 10.36
N PHE A 312 -0.73 7.71 11.59
CA PHE A 312 0.12 7.35 12.73
C PHE A 312 0.07 5.85 13.02
N ASN A 313 -1.12 5.25 13.07
CA ASN A 313 -1.26 3.81 13.25
C ASN A 313 -0.57 3.02 12.11
N GLY A 314 -0.69 3.46 10.88
CA GLY A 314 0.02 2.87 9.73
C GLY A 314 1.54 2.97 9.88
N TYR A 315 2.05 4.13 10.26
CA TYR A 315 3.48 4.34 10.50
C TYR A 315 4.04 3.39 11.58
N THR A 316 3.30 3.16 12.67
CA THR A 316 3.75 2.27 13.75
C THR A 316 3.77 0.79 13.37
N ILE A 317 3.06 0.41 12.30
CA ILE A 317 3.03 -0.97 11.79
C ILE A 317 4.03 -1.16 10.65
N TRP A 318 4.12 -0.19 9.72
CA TRP A 318 4.79 -0.35 8.44
C TRP A 318 5.99 0.58 8.23
N GLY A 319 6.20 1.56 9.11
CA GLY A 319 7.35 2.46 9.11
C GLY A 319 8.38 2.08 10.17
N PHE A 320 9.45 2.87 10.27
CA PHE A 320 10.48 2.74 11.30
C PHE A 320 10.17 3.62 12.51
N SER A 321 9.09 3.32 13.22
CA SER A 321 8.69 4.04 14.41
C SER A 321 9.63 3.71 15.60
N PRO A 322 10.19 4.72 16.30
CA PRO A 322 11.08 4.47 17.44
C PRO A 322 10.36 3.88 18.66
N ILE A 323 9.02 3.95 18.70
CA ILE A 323 8.22 3.40 19.81
C ILE A 323 7.53 2.07 19.48
N ALA A 324 7.66 1.58 18.24
CA ALA A 324 7.03 0.35 17.78
C ALA A 324 8.03 -0.83 17.70
N ASP A 325 7.49 -2.03 17.61
CA ASP A 325 8.25 -3.21 17.21
C ASP A 325 8.30 -3.27 15.67
N ASN A 326 9.46 -2.97 15.11
CA ASN A 326 9.64 -2.83 13.66
C ASN A 326 9.79 -4.17 12.91
N ARG A 327 9.47 -5.32 13.52
CA ARG A 327 9.53 -6.63 12.84
C ARG A 327 8.64 -6.71 11.61
N SER A 328 7.50 -6.01 11.59
CA SER A 328 6.65 -5.95 10.38
C SER A 328 7.40 -5.41 9.16
N VAL A 329 8.35 -4.48 9.36
CA VAL A 329 9.20 -3.97 8.29
C VAL A 329 10.32 -4.95 7.97
N THR A 330 11.05 -5.43 9.00
CA THR A 330 12.24 -6.28 8.80
C THR A 330 11.90 -7.67 8.25
N ASN A 331 10.72 -8.22 8.50
CA ASN A 331 10.24 -9.46 7.89
C ASN A 331 10.19 -9.38 6.35
N ASN A 332 10.04 -8.19 5.79
CA ASN A 332 10.02 -7.99 4.34
C ASN A 332 11.40 -8.09 3.67
N ALA A 333 12.47 -8.27 4.44
CA ALA A 333 13.75 -8.72 3.91
C ALA A 333 13.61 -10.02 3.10
N ALA A 334 12.67 -10.90 3.46
CA ALA A 334 12.40 -12.13 2.72
C ALA A 334 11.87 -11.86 1.31
N VAL A 335 10.98 -10.86 1.16
CA VAL A 335 10.43 -10.43 -0.13
C VAL A 335 11.54 -9.91 -1.04
N LEU A 336 12.36 -8.99 -0.53
CA LEU A 336 13.47 -8.41 -1.30
C LEU A 336 14.51 -9.46 -1.67
N LYS A 337 14.85 -10.35 -0.74
CA LYS A 337 15.76 -11.47 -1.01
C LYS A 337 15.24 -12.37 -2.14
N ASP A 338 13.96 -12.71 -2.13
CA ASP A 338 13.35 -13.53 -3.19
C ASP A 338 13.38 -12.81 -4.54
N ILE A 339 13.06 -11.52 -4.59
CA ILE A 339 13.18 -10.68 -5.79
C ILE A 339 14.61 -10.75 -6.35
N MET A 340 15.62 -10.57 -5.50
CA MET A 340 17.04 -10.57 -5.92
C MET A 340 17.50 -11.92 -6.43
N VAL A 341 17.19 -13.00 -5.70
CA VAL A 341 17.59 -14.37 -6.09
C VAL A 341 16.95 -14.77 -7.42
N ASN A 342 15.68 -14.39 -7.63
CA ASN A 342 15.01 -14.66 -8.89
C ASN A 342 15.57 -13.78 -10.03
N ALA A 343 15.87 -12.49 -9.77
CA ALA A 343 16.51 -11.63 -10.75
C ALA A 343 17.86 -12.20 -11.21
N ASP A 344 18.75 -12.59 -10.28
CA ASP A 344 20.04 -13.20 -10.61
C ASP A 344 19.89 -14.44 -11.49
N ARG A 345 18.97 -15.33 -11.13
CA ARG A 345 18.70 -16.56 -11.89
C ARG A 345 18.15 -16.26 -13.30
N ASN A 346 17.19 -15.35 -13.39
CA ASN A 346 16.52 -15.01 -14.65
C ASN A 346 17.48 -14.26 -15.59
N ILE A 347 18.27 -13.34 -15.05
CA ILE A 347 19.32 -12.61 -15.81
C ILE A 347 20.38 -13.57 -16.32
N ALA A 348 20.85 -14.50 -15.49
CA ALA A 348 21.85 -15.48 -15.88
C ALA A 348 21.34 -16.46 -16.95
N SER A 349 20.07 -16.86 -16.89
CA SER A 349 19.47 -17.76 -17.87
C SER A 349 19.09 -17.06 -19.18
N GLY A 350 18.73 -15.77 -19.12
CA GLY A 350 18.20 -14.98 -20.23
C GLY A 350 16.84 -15.45 -20.77
N LYS A 351 16.16 -16.38 -20.05
CA LYS A 351 14.90 -16.99 -20.53
C LYS A 351 13.67 -16.21 -20.11
N VAL A 352 13.67 -15.61 -18.92
CA VAL A 352 12.55 -14.89 -18.33
C VAL A 352 12.83 -13.40 -18.38
N GLN A 353 11.90 -12.61 -18.92
CA GLN A 353 12.01 -11.16 -19.05
C GLN A 353 11.18 -10.43 -17.99
N LEU A 354 10.11 -11.06 -17.48
CA LEU A 354 9.24 -10.49 -16.45
C LEU A 354 9.12 -11.45 -15.26
N ASP A 355 9.28 -10.89 -14.06
CA ASP A 355 9.06 -11.60 -12.81
C ASP A 355 8.05 -10.82 -11.96
N LEU A 356 6.79 -11.29 -11.98
CA LEU A 356 5.62 -10.55 -11.51
C LEU A 356 5.12 -11.13 -10.18
N ARG A 357 4.97 -10.30 -9.16
CA ARG A 357 4.42 -10.67 -7.84
C ARG A 357 3.23 -9.82 -7.51
N PHE A 358 2.11 -10.49 -7.20
CA PHE A 358 0.85 -9.86 -6.81
C PHE A 358 0.52 -10.17 -5.35
N THR A 359 0.29 -9.12 -4.56
CA THR A 359 0.18 -9.22 -3.11
C THR A 359 -0.73 -8.14 -2.52
N HIS A 360 -0.43 -7.70 -1.31
CA HIS A 360 -1.18 -6.75 -0.50
C HIS A 360 -0.32 -5.53 -0.11
N ASP A 361 -0.98 -4.49 0.43
CA ASP A 361 -0.33 -3.34 1.07
C ASP A 361 0.62 -3.77 2.19
N THR A 362 0.24 -4.81 2.96
CA THR A 362 1.04 -5.43 4.04
C THR A 362 2.37 -6.03 3.59
N ALA A 363 2.64 -6.12 2.29
CA ALA A 363 3.93 -6.50 1.73
C ALA A 363 4.59 -5.34 0.98
N VAL A 364 3.85 -4.62 0.11
CA VAL A 364 4.42 -3.55 -0.71
C VAL A 364 4.96 -2.42 0.16
N LEU A 365 4.15 -1.95 1.14
CA LEU A 365 4.53 -0.83 1.99
C LEU A 365 5.73 -1.14 2.90
N PRO A 366 5.72 -2.23 3.70
CA PRO A 366 6.89 -2.52 4.51
C PRO A 366 8.14 -2.89 3.68
N THR A 367 7.98 -3.36 2.43
CA THR A 367 9.13 -3.51 1.51
C THR A 367 9.67 -2.14 1.10
N ALA A 368 8.80 -1.18 0.76
CA ALA A 368 9.23 0.20 0.47
C ALA A 368 9.93 0.84 1.68
N SER A 369 9.41 0.62 2.89
CA SER A 369 10.05 1.08 4.13
C SER A 369 11.39 0.39 4.38
N PHE A 370 11.48 -0.93 4.20
CA PHE A 370 12.71 -1.69 4.35
C PHE A 370 13.80 -1.23 3.37
N MET A 371 13.43 -0.94 2.13
CA MET A 371 14.31 -0.36 1.11
C MET A 371 14.56 1.13 1.31
N ARG A 372 13.84 1.78 2.23
CA ARG A 372 13.87 3.24 2.46
C ARG A 372 13.56 4.06 1.21
N ILE A 373 12.65 3.58 0.39
CA ILE A 373 12.19 4.29 -0.80
C ILE A 373 11.58 5.64 -0.37
N ASN A 374 12.07 6.73 -0.95
CA ASN A 374 11.61 8.08 -0.65
C ASN A 374 11.60 8.34 0.89
N ASN A 375 10.47 8.84 1.42
CA ASN A 375 10.30 9.11 2.86
C ASN A 375 9.94 7.87 3.70
N PHE A 376 9.72 6.69 3.11
CA PHE A 376 9.28 5.52 3.89
C PHE A 376 10.31 5.02 4.90
N GLY A 377 11.59 5.37 4.72
CA GLY A 377 12.65 5.09 5.68
C GLY A 377 12.76 6.10 6.83
N ALA A 378 11.93 7.14 6.85
CA ALA A 378 12.02 8.19 7.87
C ALA A 378 11.77 7.66 9.29
N VAL A 379 12.61 8.07 10.23
CA VAL A 379 12.46 7.80 11.67
C VAL A 379 11.97 9.08 12.34
N ILE A 380 10.73 9.05 12.82
CA ILE A 380 10.04 10.23 13.32
C ILE A 380 9.67 9.98 14.77
N SER A 381 10.19 10.82 15.68
CA SER A 381 10.01 10.67 17.13
C SER A 381 8.74 11.36 17.63
N ASP A 382 8.33 12.46 17.00
CA ASP A 382 7.10 13.17 17.37
C ASP A 382 5.92 12.56 16.60
N PRO A 383 4.92 11.97 17.27
CA PRO A 383 3.78 11.35 16.63
C PRO A 383 2.95 12.32 15.77
N TYR A 384 2.92 13.61 16.13
CA TYR A 384 2.19 14.65 15.39
C TYR A 384 2.95 15.14 14.14
N GLU A 385 4.25 14.92 14.07
CA GLU A 385 5.06 15.21 12.88
C GLU A 385 5.05 14.06 11.87
N VAL A 386 4.56 12.86 12.21
CA VAL A 386 4.50 11.71 11.30
C VAL A 386 3.82 12.11 9.97
N LYS A 387 2.71 12.83 10.02
CA LYS A 387 1.95 13.30 8.85
C LYS A 387 2.79 14.10 7.87
N ASN A 388 3.82 14.80 8.33
CA ASN A 388 4.63 15.68 7.50
C ASN A 388 5.78 14.96 6.79
N TYR A 389 6.02 13.68 7.09
CA TYR A 389 7.15 12.93 6.53
C TYR A 389 6.77 11.56 6.03
N TRP A 390 5.85 10.86 6.68
CA TRP A 390 5.37 9.54 6.28
C TRP A 390 3.86 9.58 6.03
N ARG A 391 3.43 9.09 4.86
CA ARG A 391 2.05 9.26 4.41
C ARG A 391 1.48 7.95 3.89
N SER A 392 0.37 7.53 4.49
CA SER A 392 -0.35 6.30 4.12
C SER A 392 -1.07 6.38 2.77
N ASP A 393 -1.44 7.59 2.29
CA ASP A 393 -2.01 7.78 0.96
C ASP A 393 -0.99 7.62 -0.18
N HIS A 394 0.31 7.56 0.15
CA HIS A 394 1.35 7.16 -0.79
C HIS A 394 1.38 5.65 -1.05
N ILE A 395 0.50 4.87 -0.41
CA ILE A 395 0.23 3.46 -0.69
C ILE A 395 -1.19 3.32 -1.27
N PRO A 396 -1.46 3.88 -2.44
CA PRO A 396 -2.78 3.80 -3.04
C PRO A 396 -3.16 2.36 -3.38
N MET A 397 -4.41 2.13 -3.74
CA MET A 397 -4.83 0.90 -4.40
C MET A 397 -3.95 0.65 -5.63
N ALA A 398 -3.61 -0.60 -5.92
CA ALA A 398 -2.68 -1.01 -6.98
C ALA A 398 -1.23 -0.49 -6.84
N SER A 399 -0.86 -0.01 -5.64
CA SER A 399 0.52 0.44 -5.36
C SER A 399 1.54 -0.64 -5.75
N ASN A 400 2.67 -0.22 -6.33
CA ASN A 400 3.66 -1.17 -6.81
C ASN A 400 5.09 -0.64 -6.74
N ILE A 401 6.04 -1.59 -6.72
CA ILE A 401 7.48 -1.36 -6.87
C ILE A 401 7.90 -2.10 -8.14
N GLN A 402 8.60 -1.41 -9.04
CA GLN A 402 9.15 -2.00 -10.25
C GLN A 402 10.66 -1.84 -10.26
N PHE A 403 11.37 -2.92 -10.50
CA PHE A 403 12.81 -2.96 -10.68
C PHE A 403 13.09 -3.17 -12.16
N ILE A 404 13.58 -2.13 -12.84
CA ILE A 404 13.88 -2.14 -14.26
C ILE A 404 15.38 -2.32 -14.44
N PHE A 405 15.78 -3.42 -15.04
CA PHE A 405 17.19 -3.77 -15.23
C PHE A 405 17.66 -3.39 -16.62
N TYR A 406 18.76 -2.68 -16.70
CA TYR A 406 19.36 -2.20 -17.94
C TYR A 406 20.72 -2.84 -18.18
N ARG A 407 21.00 -3.20 -19.41
CA ARG A 407 22.32 -3.71 -19.84
C ARG A 407 22.87 -2.93 -21.03
N SER A 408 24.20 -2.96 -21.17
CA SER A 408 24.92 -2.42 -22.32
C SER A 408 25.82 -3.48 -22.93
N ARG A 409 25.98 -3.44 -24.27
CA ARG A 409 26.98 -4.29 -24.94
C ARG A 409 28.42 -3.86 -24.66
N LYS A 410 28.60 -2.62 -24.16
CA LYS A 410 29.91 -2.00 -23.94
C LYS A 410 30.38 -2.08 -22.47
N SER A 411 29.52 -2.53 -21.56
CA SER A 411 29.83 -2.65 -20.14
C SER A 411 29.25 -3.96 -19.60
N PRO A 412 29.97 -4.67 -18.72
CA PRO A 412 29.44 -5.83 -18.00
C PRO A 412 28.50 -5.44 -16.86
N GLU A 413 28.40 -4.17 -16.52
CA GLU A 413 27.57 -3.67 -15.43
C GLU A 413 26.09 -3.70 -15.80
N ILE A 414 25.26 -4.06 -14.84
CA ILE A 414 23.81 -3.97 -14.91
C ILE A 414 23.39 -2.80 -14.03
N LEU A 415 22.62 -1.89 -14.62
CA LEU A 415 22.03 -0.78 -13.89
C LEU A 415 20.59 -1.12 -13.54
N ILE A 416 20.11 -0.61 -12.41
CA ILE A 416 18.74 -0.82 -11.95
C ILE A 416 18.11 0.55 -11.72
N LYS A 417 16.92 0.74 -12.31
CA LYS A 417 16.02 1.83 -11.98
C LYS A 417 14.90 1.25 -11.13
N VAL A 418 14.58 1.89 -10.02
CA VAL A 418 13.45 1.52 -9.18
C VAL A 418 12.35 2.54 -9.37
N LEU A 419 11.16 2.05 -9.70
CA LEU A 419 9.95 2.88 -9.74
C LEU A 419 9.06 2.51 -8.55
N TYR A 420 8.50 3.53 -7.92
CA TYR A 420 7.46 3.41 -6.92
C TYR A 420 6.20 4.12 -7.41
N ASN A 421 5.13 3.37 -7.63
CA ASN A 421 3.89 3.87 -8.24
C ASN A 421 4.11 4.61 -9.58
N GLY A 422 5.01 4.11 -10.43
CA GLY A 422 5.36 4.72 -11.72
C GLY A 422 6.37 5.86 -11.65
N HIS A 423 6.70 6.39 -10.46
CA HIS A 423 7.70 7.44 -10.27
C HIS A 423 9.08 6.85 -9.97
N GLU A 424 10.14 7.51 -10.41
CA GLU A 424 11.50 7.15 -10.02
C GLU A 424 11.68 7.30 -8.50
N ALA A 425 12.08 6.21 -7.86
CA ALA A 425 12.27 6.16 -6.42
C ALA A 425 13.65 6.72 -6.03
N SER A 426 13.68 7.55 -4.99
CA SER A 426 14.93 7.86 -4.29
C SER A 426 15.26 6.71 -3.34
N LEU A 427 16.49 6.21 -3.43
CA LEU A 427 17.04 5.18 -2.54
C LEU A 427 18.22 5.78 -1.79
N PRO A 428 18.44 5.40 -0.51
CA PRO A 428 19.69 5.72 0.16
C PRO A 428 20.80 4.90 -0.51
N LEU A 429 21.81 5.59 -1.02
CA LEU A 429 22.99 4.97 -1.63
C LEU A 429 24.07 4.70 -0.60
#